data_d81f44faccb380bc372b15e3499f2e4a
#
_entry.id   d81f44faccb380bc372b15e3499f2e4a
#
_cell.length_a   1.000
_cell.length_b   1.000
_cell.length_c   1.000
_cell.angle_alpha   90.00
_cell.angle_beta   90.00
_cell.angle_gamma   90.00
#
_symmetry.space_group_name_H-M   'P 1'
#
loop_
_entity.id
_entity.type
_entity.pdbx_description
1 polymer ?
#
loop_
_entity_poly.entity_id
_entity_poly.type
_entity_poly.pdbx_seq_one_letter_code
_entity_poly.pdbx_strand_id
1 'polypeptide(L)'
;SPLMALKSDLLRDFGVEQENLPSRIFNFSGEEIRQAQALFKDHADRLLEMDTQGLHLVDKLPLNITELWLVQSLFPNARVIVAIRDPRDVVLSCFMQRFELNIAMINFCDVQASAGLYADVMNLWRLYKEHTKLRWMEYKYEELVTQFTGTTQRVFAFLDLAWSDEIIHFQDSIDSRSVSTPSYQSVTAPINNKAIGRWRKYEKNLNLVMETLEPFLPEYGFS
;
A
#
# COMPACT_ATOMS: atom_id res chain seq x y z
N SER A 1 6.67 -8.52 2.97
CA SER A 1 6.95 -7.78 1.73
C SER A 1 8.42 -7.90 1.38
N PRO A 2 8.76 -8.25 0.14
CA PRO A 2 10.15 -8.28 -0.33
C PRO A 2 10.86 -6.93 -0.18
N LEU A 3 10.15 -5.82 -0.37
CA LEU A 3 10.72 -4.47 -0.20
C LEU A 3 11.18 -4.21 1.23
N MET A 4 10.40 -4.64 2.22
CA MET A 4 10.78 -4.45 3.63
C MET A 4 11.94 -5.36 4.04
N ALA A 5 12.00 -6.57 3.51
CA ALA A 5 13.12 -7.49 3.72
C ALA A 5 14.41 -6.92 3.10
N LEU A 6 14.33 -6.43 1.87
CA LEU A 6 15.44 -5.73 1.21
C LEU A 6 15.94 -4.54 2.05
N LYS A 7 15.03 -3.68 2.53
CA LYS A 7 15.41 -2.53 3.36
C LYS A 7 16.17 -2.96 4.61
N SER A 8 15.73 -4.03 5.26
CA SER A 8 16.40 -4.58 6.44
C SER A 8 17.80 -5.11 6.13
N ASP A 9 17.97 -5.79 4.99
CA ASP A 9 19.28 -6.26 4.54
C ASP A 9 20.21 -5.10 4.21
N LEU A 10 19.73 -4.07 3.51
CA LEU A 10 20.52 -2.88 3.20
C LEU A 10 21.00 -2.16 4.47
N LEU A 11 20.16 -2.01 5.48
CA LEU A 11 20.55 -1.44 6.77
C LEU A 11 21.64 -2.28 7.45
N ARG A 12 21.50 -3.59 7.46
CA ARG A 12 22.48 -4.50 8.08
C ARG A 12 23.81 -4.49 7.33
N ASP A 13 23.77 -4.63 5.99
CA ASP A 13 24.96 -4.86 5.18
C ASP A 13 25.81 -3.59 5.03
N PHE A 14 25.18 -2.41 5.04
CA PHE A 14 25.92 -1.14 5.04
C PHE A 14 26.23 -0.60 6.44
N GLY A 15 25.64 -1.17 7.49
CA GLY A 15 25.86 -0.74 8.88
C GLY A 15 25.51 0.73 9.10
N VAL A 16 24.51 1.25 8.37
CA VAL A 16 24.07 2.65 8.47
C VAL A 16 22.80 2.75 9.30
N GLU A 17 22.66 3.85 10.02
CA GLU A 17 21.41 4.20 10.68
C GLU A 17 20.29 4.41 9.64
N GLN A 18 19.06 4.10 10.02
CA GLN A 18 17.90 4.16 9.11
C GLN A 18 17.75 5.54 8.45
N GLU A 19 18.03 6.61 9.18
CA GLU A 19 17.96 8.00 8.68
C GLU A 19 19.00 8.32 7.60
N ASN A 20 20.14 7.62 7.60
CA ASN A 20 21.23 7.80 6.64
C ASN A 20 21.09 6.92 5.39
N LEU A 21 20.20 5.92 5.41
CA LEU A 21 20.03 4.99 4.32
C LEU A 21 19.60 5.67 3.00
N PRO A 22 18.68 6.66 2.97
CA PRO A 22 18.34 7.35 1.73
C PRO A 22 19.54 8.01 1.05
N SER A 23 20.36 8.73 1.82
CA SER A 23 21.58 9.39 1.31
C SER A 23 22.59 8.38 0.77
N ARG A 24 22.72 7.21 1.41
CA ARG A 24 23.61 6.14 0.95
C ARG A 24 23.13 5.53 -0.37
N ILE A 25 21.87 5.20 -0.48
CA ILE A 25 21.28 4.61 -1.69
C ILE A 25 21.29 5.58 -2.86
N PHE A 26 21.12 6.88 -2.61
CA PHE A 26 21.19 7.90 -3.64
C PHE A 26 22.55 7.93 -4.34
N ASN A 27 23.61 7.47 -3.66
CA ASN A 27 24.97 7.40 -4.15
C ASN A 27 25.38 5.98 -4.60
N PHE A 28 24.44 5.07 -4.78
CA PHE A 28 24.74 3.72 -5.25
C PHE A 28 25.31 3.75 -6.66
N SER A 29 26.38 2.99 -6.86
CA SER A 29 26.86 2.64 -8.19
C SER A 29 25.84 1.74 -8.91
N GLY A 30 25.94 1.66 -10.22
CA GLY A 30 25.12 0.75 -11.00
C GLY A 30 25.27 -0.73 -10.58
N GLU A 31 26.43 -1.13 -10.03
CA GLU A 31 26.63 -2.48 -9.49
C GLU A 31 25.87 -2.69 -8.18
N GLU A 32 25.92 -1.75 -7.25
CA GLU A 32 25.19 -1.81 -6.00
C GLU A 32 23.67 -1.83 -6.23
N ILE A 33 23.18 -1.08 -7.23
CA ILE A 33 21.76 -1.12 -7.63
C ILE A 33 21.40 -2.53 -8.12
N ARG A 34 22.20 -3.15 -9.00
CA ARG A 34 21.95 -4.52 -9.49
C ARG A 34 21.95 -5.54 -8.35
N GLN A 35 22.87 -5.41 -7.39
CA GLN A 35 22.92 -6.27 -6.21
C GLN A 35 21.66 -6.12 -5.35
N ALA A 36 21.21 -4.91 -5.09
CA ALA A 36 19.97 -4.63 -4.37
C ALA A 36 18.74 -5.20 -5.10
N GLN A 37 18.68 -5.07 -6.43
CA GLN A 37 17.61 -5.66 -7.26
C GLN A 37 17.62 -7.19 -7.21
N ALA A 38 18.80 -7.80 -7.22
CA ALA A 38 18.95 -9.26 -7.08
C ALA A 38 18.49 -9.76 -5.70
N LEU A 39 18.82 -9.02 -4.62
CA LEU A 39 18.32 -9.32 -3.27
C LEU A 39 16.80 -9.23 -3.19
N PHE A 40 16.20 -8.21 -3.79
CA PHE A 40 14.74 -8.07 -3.85
C PHE A 40 14.10 -9.29 -4.55
N LYS A 41 14.67 -9.69 -5.70
CA LYS A 41 14.19 -10.87 -6.43
C LYS A 41 14.30 -12.14 -5.58
N ASP A 42 15.43 -12.34 -4.91
CA ASP A 42 15.65 -13.49 -4.04
C ASP A 42 14.64 -13.54 -2.88
N HIS A 43 14.30 -12.40 -2.28
CA HIS A 43 13.22 -12.33 -1.29
C HIS A 43 11.85 -12.66 -1.88
N ALA A 44 11.57 -12.20 -3.10
CA ALA A 44 10.32 -12.53 -3.78
C ALA A 44 10.23 -14.02 -4.11
N ASP A 45 11.30 -14.61 -4.64
CA ASP A 45 11.40 -16.05 -4.98
C ASP A 45 11.18 -16.93 -3.75
N ARG A 46 11.82 -16.59 -2.63
CA ARG A 46 11.64 -17.32 -1.35
C ARG A 46 10.22 -17.19 -0.81
N LEU A 47 9.65 -15.99 -0.86
CA LEU A 47 8.30 -15.75 -0.35
C LEU A 47 7.24 -16.49 -1.17
N LEU A 48 7.43 -16.57 -2.48
CA LEU A 48 6.50 -17.20 -3.41
C LEU A 48 6.82 -18.67 -3.69
N GLU A 49 7.95 -19.16 -3.16
CA GLU A 49 8.47 -20.52 -3.37
C GLU A 49 8.59 -20.89 -4.86
N MET A 50 8.96 -19.91 -5.70
CA MET A 50 9.10 -20.06 -7.14
C MET A 50 10.09 -19.06 -7.73
N ASP A 51 10.64 -19.35 -8.92
CA ASP A 51 11.41 -18.37 -9.69
C ASP A 51 10.48 -17.32 -10.30
N THR A 52 10.69 -16.05 -9.94
CA THR A 52 9.88 -14.92 -10.39
C THR A 52 10.45 -14.26 -11.66
N GLN A 53 11.49 -14.82 -12.27
CA GLN A 53 12.11 -14.25 -13.48
C GLN A 53 11.10 -14.10 -14.62
N GLY A 54 10.99 -12.89 -15.15
CA GLY A 54 10.07 -12.57 -16.25
C GLY A 54 8.62 -12.40 -15.84
N LEU A 55 8.29 -12.47 -14.55
CA LEU A 55 6.94 -12.24 -14.04
C LEU A 55 6.72 -10.77 -13.65
N HIS A 56 5.46 -10.34 -13.71
CA HIS A 56 5.04 -9.09 -13.08
C HIS A 56 4.85 -9.32 -11.58
N LEU A 57 5.70 -8.70 -10.78
CA LEU A 57 5.61 -8.78 -9.31
C LEU A 57 4.75 -7.63 -8.78
N VAL A 58 3.84 -7.97 -7.86
CA VAL A 58 3.04 -7.00 -7.12
C VAL A 58 3.40 -7.13 -5.64
N ASP A 59 4.09 -6.14 -5.10
CA ASP A 59 4.34 -6.04 -3.66
C ASP A 59 3.28 -5.15 -3.00
N LYS A 60 2.35 -5.77 -2.29
CA LYS A 60 1.24 -5.07 -1.63
C LYS A 60 1.39 -5.09 -0.12
N LEU A 61 1.93 -4.02 0.42
CA LEU A 61 1.87 -3.67 1.83
C LEU A 61 1.45 -2.20 1.94
N PRO A 62 0.41 -1.84 2.72
CA PRO A 62 -0.09 -0.45 2.75
C PRO A 62 0.99 0.59 3.05
N LEU A 63 1.91 0.28 3.97
CA LEU A 63 3.00 1.19 4.35
C LEU A 63 4.19 1.19 3.38
N ASN A 64 4.19 0.40 2.30
CA ASN A 64 5.22 0.53 1.24
C ASN A 64 5.23 1.95 0.62
N ILE A 65 4.14 2.69 0.76
CA ILE A 65 4.07 4.10 0.34
C ILE A 65 5.13 4.97 1.02
N THR A 66 5.56 4.65 2.24
CA THR A 66 6.62 5.38 2.94
C THR A 66 8.01 5.12 2.36
N GLU A 67 8.16 4.08 1.55
CA GLU A 67 9.43 3.65 0.97
C GLU A 67 9.55 3.95 -0.54
N LEU A 68 8.71 4.82 -1.10
CA LEU A 68 8.74 5.12 -2.54
C LEU A 68 10.06 5.75 -2.99
N TRP A 69 10.78 6.43 -2.10
CA TRP A 69 12.14 6.88 -2.33
C TRP A 69 13.09 5.71 -2.67
N LEU A 70 12.96 4.59 -1.95
CA LEU A 70 13.75 3.37 -2.17
C LEU A 70 13.32 2.70 -3.48
N VAL A 71 12.01 2.59 -3.71
CA VAL A 71 11.46 2.06 -4.96
C VAL A 71 11.96 2.86 -6.16
N GLN A 72 11.89 4.19 -6.11
CA GLN A 72 12.35 5.06 -7.19
C GLN A 72 13.86 4.89 -7.46
N SER A 73 14.66 4.75 -6.41
CA SER A 73 16.10 4.62 -6.54
C SER A 73 16.52 3.29 -7.17
N LEU A 74 15.83 2.21 -6.81
CA LEU A 74 16.20 0.86 -7.25
C LEU A 74 15.40 0.38 -8.47
N PHE A 75 14.15 0.82 -8.61
CA PHE A 75 13.21 0.34 -9.63
C PHE A 75 12.54 1.51 -10.36
N PRO A 76 13.29 2.30 -11.15
CA PRO A 76 12.78 3.54 -11.78
C PRO A 76 11.60 3.29 -12.76
N ASN A 77 11.42 2.06 -13.21
CA ASN A 77 10.30 1.67 -14.08
C ASN A 77 9.11 1.07 -13.30
N ALA A 78 9.18 1.02 -11.97
CA ALA A 78 8.06 0.54 -11.16
C ALA A 78 6.82 1.43 -11.35
N ARG A 79 5.66 0.83 -11.20
CA ARG A 79 4.37 1.51 -11.24
C ARG A 79 3.75 1.47 -9.86
N VAL A 80 3.28 2.61 -9.40
CA VAL A 80 2.70 2.78 -8.08
C VAL A 80 1.19 2.92 -8.22
N ILE A 81 0.45 2.09 -7.50
CA ILE A 81 -1.01 2.17 -7.43
C ILE A 81 -1.37 2.47 -5.98
N VAL A 82 -2.06 3.58 -5.77
CA VAL A 82 -2.50 4.02 -4.45
C VAL A 82 -4.01 3.89 -4.34
N ALA A 83 -4.46 3.04 -3.42
CA ALA A 83 -5.87 2.87 -3.10
C ALA A 83 -6.28 3.93 -2.08
N ILE A 84 -7.03 4.92 -2.51
CA ILE A 84 -7.60 5.96 -1.66
C ILE A 84 -8.94 5.50 -1.12
N ARG A 85 -9.25 5.88 0.11
CA ARG A 85 -10.54 5.62 0.74
C ARG A 85 -10.88 6.78 1.67
N ASP A 86 -12.17 6.94 2.01
CA ASP A 86 -12.60 7.93 3.00
C ASP A 86 -11.71 7.85 4.27
N PRO A 87 -11.00 8.94 4.62
CA PRO A 87 -10.07 8.97 5.76
C PRO A 87 -10.69 8.47 7.06
N ARG A 88 -11.97 8.81 7.30
CA ARG A 88 -12.73 8.43 8.49
C ARG A 88 -12.97 6.92 8.56
N ASP A 89 -13.27 6.30 7.40
CA ASP A 89 -13.41 4.85 7.30
C ASP A 89 -12.07 4.13 7.43
N VAL A 90 -10.97 4.72 6.93
CA VAL A 90 -9.62 4.16 7.08
C VAL A 90 -9.22 4.14 8.55
N VAL A 91 -9.28 5.28 9.24
CA VAL A 91 -8.89 5.41 10.65
C VAL A 91 -9.74 4.50 11.53
N LEU A 92 -11.06 4.51 11.34
CA LEU A 92 -11.97 3.61 12.06
C LEU A 92 -11.63 2.14 11.81
N SER A 93 -11.38 1.77 10.56
CA SER A 93 -11.07 0.38 10.20
C SER A 93 -9.75 -0.08 10.81
N CYS A 94 -8.72 0.75 10.79
CA CYS A 94 -7.43 0.44 11.40
C CYS A 94 -7.55 0.31 12.92
N PHE A 95 -8.24 1.24 13.58
CA PHE A 95 -8.47 1.20 15.02
C PHE A 95 -9.25 -0.05 15.47
N MET A 96 -10.23 -0.49 14.67
CA MET A 96 -11.06 -1.67 15.00
C MET A 96 -10.40 -3.00 14.62
N GLN A 97 -9.32 -2.99 13.86
CA GLN A 97 -8.65 -4.19 13.39
C GLN A 97 -7.66 -4.71 14.44
N ARG A 98 -7.65 -6.01 14.66
CA ARG A 98 -6.63 -6.67 15.50
C ARG A 98 -5.38 -6.91 14.65
N PHE A 99 -4.37 -6.08 14.83
CA PHE A 99 -3.05 -6.27 14.23
C PHE A 99 -2.09 -6.96 15.20
N GLU A 100 -1.15 -7.72 14.66
CA GLU A 100 0.06 -8.07 15.41
C GLU A 100 0.87 -6.81 15.68
N LEU A 101 1.22 -6.58 16.95
CA LEU A 101 1.87 -5.33 17.36
C LEU A 101 3.30 -5.25 16.83
N ASN A 102 3.60 -4.15 16.18
CA ASN A 102 4.93 -3.70 15.80
C ASN A 102 4.97 -2.17 15.90
N ILE A 103 6.10 -1.56 15.57
CA ILE A 103 6.33 -0.11 15.70
C ILE A 103 5.25 0.70 14.95
N ALA A 104 4.80 0.27 13.78
CA ALA A 104 3.77 0.96 13.03
C ALA A 104 2.37 0.66 13.57
N MET A 105 2.08 -0.61 13.88
CA MET A 105 0.74 -1.07 14.28
C MET A 105 0.33 -0.61 15.68
N ILE A 106 1.28 -0.20 16.55
CA ILE A 106 0.96 0.36 17.86
C ILE A 106 0.11 1.63 17.74
N ASN A 107 0.26 2.39 16.67
CA ASN A 107 -0.54 3.59 16.42
C ASN A 107 -2.03 3.27 16.24
N PHE A 108 -2.38 2.05 15.86
CA PHE A 108 -3.77 1.64 15.67
C PHE A 108 -4.46 1.20 16.98
N CYS A 109 -3.77 1.23 18.10
CA CYS A 109 -4.34 1.00 19.42
C CYS A 109 -5.08 2.24 19.97
N ASP A 110 -4.89 3.39 19.34
CA ASP A 110 -5.52 4.66 19.71
C ASP A 110 -6.04 5.38 18.45
N VAL A 111 -7.22 6.01 18.55
CA VAL A 111 -7.85 6.63 17.37
C VAL A 111 -7.15 7.94 16.96
N GLN A 112 -6.61 8.69 17.91
CA GLN A 112 -5.86 9.93 17.61
C GLN A 112 -4.51 9.58 16.97
N ALA A 113 -3.79 8.58 17.51
CA ALA A 113 -2.56 8.08 16.90
C ALA A 113 -2.81 7.49 15.51
N SER A 114 -3.93 6.78 15.31
CA SER A 114 -4.33 6.30 13.99
C SER A 114 -4.55 7.43 12.98
N ALA A 115 -5.23 8.50 13.39
CA ALA A 115 -5.46 9.67 12.54
C ALA A 115 -4.16 10.43 12.25
N GLY A 116 -3.28 10.56 13.25
CA GLY A 116 -1.96 11.15 13.08
C GLY A 116 -1.12 10.39 12.05
N LEU A 117 -1.00 9.06 12.19
CA LEU A 117 -0.29 8.23 11.24
C LEU A 117 -0.89 8.32 9.82
N TYR A 118 -2.23 8.32 9.71
CA TYR A 118 -2.89 8.53 8.42
C TYR A 118 -2.46 9.86 7.79
N ALA A 119 -2.52 10.96 8.56
CA ALA A 119 -2.16 12.29 8.09
C ALA A 119 -0.68 12.35 7.65
N ASP A 120 0.24 11.77 8.42
CA ASP A 120 1.66 11.73 8.09
C ASP A 120 1.91 10.97 6.78
N VAL A 121 1.30 9.79 6.63
CA VAL A 121 1.42 8.98 5.41
C VAL A 121 0.85 9.71 4.19
N MET A 122 -0.31 10.36 4.33
CA MET A 122 -0.95 11.07 3.21
C MET A 122 -0.26 12.39 2.88
N ASN A 123 0.32 13.08 3.85
CA ASN A 123 1.17 14.24 3.60
C ASN A 123 2.46 13.82 2.87
N LEU A 124 3.07 12.71 3.26
CA LEU A 124 4.20 12.15 2.54
C LEU A 124 3.81 11.75 1.10
N TRP A 125 2.62 11.19 0.89
CA TRP A 125 2.11 10.90 -0.44
C TRP A 125 1.93 12.16 -1.30
N ARG A 126 1.45 13.26 -0.72
CA ARG A 126 1.38 14.56 -1.42
C ARG A 126 2.76 14.99 -1.92
N LEU A 127 3.80 14.89 -1.07
CA LEU A 127 5.18 15.18 -1.48
C LEU A 127 5.66 14.26 -2.60
N TYR A 128 5.36 12.96 -2.51
CA TYR A 128 5.72 12.05 -3.59
C TYR A 128 5.02 12.39 -4.90
N LYS A 129 3.75 12.73 -4.90
CA LYS A 129 3.02 13.16 -6.12
C LYS A 129 3.72 14.31 -6.84
N GLU A 130 4.28 15.25 -6.09
CA GLU A 130 4.97 16.43 -6.65
C GLU A 130 6.37 16.13 -7.16
N HIS A 131 7.07 15.17 -6.55
CA HIS A 131 8.51 15.00 -6.76
C HIS A 131 8.92 13.65 -7.37
N THR A 132 8.07 12.64 -7.33
CA THR A 132 8.42 11.31 -7.86
C THR A 132 8.48 11.31 -9.39
N LYS A 133 9.43 10.55 -9.92
CA LYS A 133 9.52 10.22 -11.36
C LYS A 133 8.83 8.89 -11.68
N LEU A 134 8.38 8.15 -10.68
CA LEU A 134 7.64 6.91 -10.88
C LEU A 134 6.30 7.20 -11.56
N ARG A 135 5.86 6.30 -12.41
CA ARG A 135 4.48 6.33 -12.91
C ARG A 135 3.56 5.91 -11.78
N TRP A 136 2.53 6.69 -11.50
CA TRP A 136 1.57 6.39 -10.45
C TRP A 136 0.14 6.64 -10.89
N MET A 137 -0.80 5.96 -10.22
CA MET A 137 -2.22 6.22 -10.32
C MET A 137 -2.89 6.05 -8.95
N GLU A 138 -3.98 6.78 -8.77
CA GLU A 138 -4.90 6.62 -7.65
C GLU A 138 -6.22 6.02 -8.15
N TYR A 139 -6.85 5.22 -7.30
CA TYR A 139 -8.26 4.87 -7.44
C TYR A 139 -8.93 4.92 -6.07
N LYS A 140 -10.24 5.17 -6.05
CA LYS A 140 -11.01 5.13 -4.81
C LYS A 140 -11.53 3.73 -4.53
N TYR A 141 -11.42 3.31 -3.28
CA TYR A 141 -12.04 2.05 -2.81
C TYR A 141 -13.54 2.02 -3.11
N GLU A 142 -14.21 3.16 -2.92
CA GLU A 142 -15.63 3.33 -3.18
C GLU A 142 -15.96 3.09 -4.66
N GLU A 143 -15.12 3.58 -5.58
CA GLU A 143 -15.25 3.29 -7.03
C GLU A 143 -14.99 1.80 -7.32
N LEU A 144 -13.97 1.22 -6.72
CA LEU A 144 -13.66 -0.19 -6.92
C LEU A 144 -14.84 -1.09 -6.56
N VAL A 145 -15.50 -0.84 -5.43
CA VAL A 145 -16.60 -1.72 -4.98
C VAL A 145 -17.95 -1.44 -5.66
N THR A 146 -18.13 -0.25 -6.24
CA THR A 146 -19.38 0.13 -6.91
C THR A 146 -19.30 0.04 -8.45
N GLN A 147 -18.09 0.14 -9.02
CA GLN A 147 -17.80 0.15 -10.45
C GLN A 147 -16.60 -0.75 -10.76
N PHE A 148 -16.64 -1.99 -10.27
CA PHE A 148 -15.50 -2.91 -10.27
C PHE A 148 -14.83 -3.04 -11.63
N THR A 149 -15.61 -3.40 -12.66
CA THR A 149 -15.10 -3.62 -14.03
C THR A 149 -14.39 -2.37 -14.56
N GLY A 150 -15.02 -1.20 -14.49
CA GLY A 150 -14.44 0.03 -15.02
C GLY A 150 -13.17 0.45 -14.25
N THR A 151 -13.16 0.26 -12.94
CA THR A 151 -12.00 0.59 -12.11
C THR A 151 -10.83 -0.36 -12.39
N THR A 152 -11.09 -1.67 -12.46
CA THR A 152 -10.04 -2.67 -12.77
C THR A 152 -9.50 -2.51 -14.18
N GLN A 153 -10.33 -2.21 -15.17
CA GLN A 153 -9.87 -1.90 -16.53
C GLN A 153 -8.90 -0.74 -16.57
N ARG A 154 -9.15 0.34 -15.82
CA ARG A 154 -8.21 1.47 -15.70
C ARG A 154 -6.88 1.04 -15.05
N VAL A 155 -6.94 0.19 -14.03
CA VAL A 155 -5.73 -0.35 -13.36
C VAL A 155 -4.90 -1.18 -14.34
N PHE A 156 -5.54 -2.10 -15.09
CA PHE A 156 -4.85 -2.95 -16.06
C PHE A 156 -4.26 -2.13 -17.20
N ALA A 157 -4.99 -1.14 -17.71
CA ALA A 157 -4.47 -0.21 -18.73
C ALA A 157 -3.24 0.57 -18.21
N PHE A 158 -3.27 1.04 -16.95
CA PHE A 158 -2.12 1.70 -16.33
C PHE A 158 -0.92 0.77 -16.21
N LEU A 159 -1.13 -0.51 -15.96
CA LEU A 159 -0.09 -1.53 -15.87
C LEU A 159 0.42 -2.02 -17.24
N ASP A 160 -0.17 -1.57 -18.35
CA ASP A 160 0.03 -2.08 -19.71
C ASP A 160 -0.23 -3.59 -19.81
N LEU A 161 -1.22 -4.08 -19.04
CA LEU A 161 -1.66 -5.47 -19.03
C LEU A 161 -3.00 -5.62 -19.76
N ALA A 162 -3.16 -6.73 -20.46
CA ALA A 162 -4.45 -7.08 -21.05
C ALA A 162 -5.46 -7.37 -19.94
N TRP A 163 -6.64 -6.74 -20.04
CA TRP A 163 -7.76 -7.05 -19.14
C TRP A 163 -8.51 -8.27 -19.64
N SER A 164 -8.95 -9.14 -18.74
CA SER A 164 -9.73 -10.35 -19.04
C SER A 164 -11.00 -10.38 -18.20
N ASP A 165 -12.10 -10.90 -18.75
CA ASP A 165 -13.35 -11.11 -18.03
C ASP A 165 -13.19 -12.08 -16.84
N GLU A 166 -12.17 -12.93 -16.83
CA GLU A 166 -11.82 -13.79 -15.70
C GLU A 166 -11.56 -13.02 -14.40
N ILE A 167 -11.16 -11.75 -14.53
CA ILE A 167 -10.91 -10.88 -13.36
C ILE A 167 -12.20 -10.63 -12.57
N ILE A 168 -13.37 -10.68 -13.23
CA ILE A 168 -14.67 -10.55 -12.57
C ILE A 168 -14.91 -11.74 -11.62
N HIS A 169 -14.36 -12.89 -11.99
CA HIS A 169 -14.48 -14.16 -11.27
C HIS A 169 -13.29 -14.46 -10.35
N PHE A 170 -12.50 -13.44 -9.97
CA PHE A 170 -11.30 -13.63 -9.13
C PHE A 170 -11.57 -14.38 -7.82
N GLN A 171 -12.80 -14.31 -7.32
CA GLN A 171 -13.22 -14.99 -6.10
C GLN A 171 -13.16 -16.51 -6.22
N ASP A 172 -13.44 -17.05 -7.40
CA ASP A 172 -13.43 -18.49 -7.68
C ASP A 172 -12.00 -19.07 -7.57
N SER A 173 -10.98 -18.19 -7.66
CA SER A 173 -9.57 -18.57 -7.55
C SER A 173 -8.97 -18.38 -6.14
N ILE A 174 -9.72 -17.81 -5.19
CA ILE A 174 -9.22 -17.52 -3.83
C ILE A 174 -9.16 -18.77 -2.96
N ASP A 175 -10.07 -19.72 -3.14
CA ASP A 175 -10.15 -20.95 -2.33
C ASP A 175 -8.90 -21.84 -2.41
N SER A 176 -8.04 -21.62 -3.40
CA SER A 176 -6.78 -22.36 -3.57
C SER A 176 -5.55 -21.69 -2.94
N ARG A 177 -5.68 -20.51 -2.33
CA ARG A 177 -4.55 -19.73 -1.81
C ARG A 177 -4.71 -19.45 -0.32
N SER A 178 -3.65 -19.66 0.45
CA SER A 178 -3.60 -19.24 1.86
C SER A 178 -3.49 -17.71 1.94
N VAL A 179 -4.52 -17.04 2.40
CA VAL A 179 -4.50 -15.60 2.71
C VAL A 179 -4.27 -15.43 4.20
N SER A 180 -3.09 -14.91 4.56
CA SER A 180 -2.67 -14.73 5.97
C SER A 180 -2.89 -13.30 6.48
N THR A 181 -3.95 -12.61 6.03
CA THR A 181 -4.21 -11.23 6.48
C THR A 181 -5.37 -11.16 7.46
N PRO A 182 -5.38 -10.19 8.41
CA PRO A 182 -6.49 -9.99 9.34
C PRO A 182 -7.85 -9.77 8.65
N SER A 183 -7.85 -9.39 7.37
CA SER A 183 -9.04 -9.15 6.55
C SER A 183 -9.49 -10.36 5.73
N TYR A 184 -8.99 -11.57 6.03
CA TYR A 184 -9.26 -12.79 5.25
C TYR A 184 -10.74 -12.99 4.91
N GLN A 185 -11.63 -12.92 5.92
CA GLN A 185 -13.08 -13.08 5.72
C GLN A 185 -13.69 -12.03 4.78
N SER A 186 -13.11 -10.81 4.75
CA SER A 186 -13.60 -9.74 3.88
C SER A 186 -13.12 -9.92 2.43
N VAL A 187 -11.97 -10.57 2.23
CA VAL A 187 -11.39 -10.82 0.89
C VAL A 187 -12.08 -12.00 0.20
N THR A 188 -12.49 -13.01 0.94
CA THR A 188 -13.21 -14.19 0.42
C THR A 188 -14.71 -13.94 0.20
N ALA A 189 -15.26 -12.89 0.80
CA ALA A 189 -16.67 -12.52 0.58
C ALA A 189 -16.87 -11.77 -0.75
N PRO A 190 -18.06 -11.88 -1.37
CA PRO A 190 -18.38 -11.07 -2.54
C PRO A 190 -18.15 -9.58 -2.31
N ILE A 191 -17.68 -8.89 -3.37
CA ILE A 191 -17.48 -7.44 -3.33
C ILE A 191 -18.80 -6.79 -2.88
N ASN A 192 -18.72 -5.94 -1.88
CA ASN A 192 -19.88 -5.26 -1.32
C ASN A 192 -19.50 -3.86 -0.82
N ASN A 193 -20.51 -3.02 -0.66
CA ASN A 193 -20.35 -1.63 -0.25
C ASN A 193 -20.54 -1.39 1.26
N LYS A 194 -20.66 -2.44 2.08
CA LYS A 194 -20.96 -2.34 3.54
C LYS A 194 -19.92 -1.54 4.32
N ALA A 195 -18.72 -1.44 3.80
CA ALA A 195 -17.63 -0.71 4.45
C ALA A 195 -17.57 0.78 4.04
N ILE A 196 -18.39 1.22 3.07
CA ILE A 196 -18.49 2.63 2.66
C ILE A 196 -19.33 3.39 3.69
N GLY A 197 -18.77 4.48 4.21
CA GLY A 197 -19.46 5.36 5.15
C GLY A 197 -19.78 4.70 6.50
N ARG A 198 -19.06 3.63 6.84
CA ARG A 198 -19.20 2.94 8.13
C ARG A 198 -18.93 3.88 9.31
N TRP A 199 -18.06 4.86 9.12
CA TRP A 199 -17.70 5.86 10.10
C TRP A 199 -18.90 6.64 10.64
N ARG A 200 -19.98 6.82 9.85
CA ARG A 200 -21.19 7.56 10.28
C ARG A 200 -21.83 6.97 11.55
N LYS A 201 -21.70 5.66 11.76
CA LYS A 201 -22.18 5.00 12.98
C LYS A 201 -21.35 5.36 14.22
N TYR A 202 -20.17 5.92 14.01
CA TYR A 202 -19.18 6.24 15.04
C TYR A 202 -18.77 7.72 15.00
N GLU A 203 -19.58 8.55 14.34
CA GLU A 203 -19.29 9.98 14.11
C GLU A 203 -18.90 10.70 15.40
N LYS A 204 -19.69 10.50 16.48
CA LYS A 204 -19.41 11.12 17.79
C LYS A 204 -18.04 10.73 18.35
N ASN A 205 -17.58 9.51 18.10
CA ASN A 205 -16.30 9.00 18.58
C ASN A 205 -15.14 9.54 17.71
N LEU A 206 -15.41 9.86 16.45
CA LEU A 206 -14.43 10.39 15.51
C LEU A 206 -14.30 11.93 15.57
N ASN A 207 -15.21 12.63 16.23
CA ASN A 207 -15.15 14.11 16.34
C ASN A 207 -13.80 14.60 16.84
N LEU A 208 -13.14 13.86 17.72
CA LEU A 208 -11.84 14.24 18.29
C LEU A 208 -10.67 14.17 17.27
N VAL A 209 -10.87 13.55 16.12
CA VAL A 209 -9.85 13.42 15.07
C VAL A 209 -10.25 14.12 13.77
N MET A 210 -11.43 14.74 13.72
CA MET A 210 -11.92 15.37 12.50
C MET A 210 -11.01 16.50 12.02
N GLU A 211 -10.48 17.35 12.92
CA GLU A 211 -9.52 18.40 12.57
C GLU A 211 -8.30 17.86 11.82
N THR A 212 -7.81 16.68 12.23
CA THR A 212 -6.69 16.01 11.57
C THR A 212 -7.05 15.46 10.19
N LEU A 213 -8.29 14.97 10.00
CA LEU A 213 -8.73 14.30 8.78
C LEU A 213 -9.37 15.23 7.75
N GLU A 214 -9.96 16.36 8.21
CA GLU A 214 -10.67 17.32 7.37
C GLU A 214 -9.87 17.80 6.13
N PRO A 215 -8.55 18.07 6.21
CA PRO A 215 -7.77 18.53 5.06
C PRO A 215 -7.71 17.53 3.89
N PHE A 216 -8.01 16.26 4.13
CA PHE A 216 -7.95 15.18 3.13
C PHE A 216 -9.32 14.91 2.49
N LEU A 217 -10.41 15.35 3.11
CA LEU A 217 -11.76 15.07 2.60
C LEU A 217 -12.01 15.71 1.23
N PRO A 218 -11.85 17.05 1.06
CA PRO A 218 -12.10 17.70 -0.21
C PRO A 218 -11.10 17.30 -1.29
N GLU A 219 -9.84 17.02 -0.93
CA GLU A 219 -8.81 16.59 -1.88
C GLU A 219 -9.24 15.31 -2.63
N TYR A 220 -9.85 14.40 -1.90
CA TYR A 220 -10.31 13.13 -2.48
C TYR A 220 -11.82 13.11 -2.77
N GLY A 221 -12.51 14.27 -2.65
CA GLY A 221 -13.93 14.42 -2.97
C GLY A 221 -14.84 13.66 -2.00
N PHE A 222 -14.46 13.60 -0.73
CA PHE A 222 -15.31 13.16 0.37
C PHE A 222 -15.94 14.35 1.08
N SER A 223 -17.16 14.17 1.61
CA SER A 223 -17.94 15.20 2.32
C SER A 223 -18.41 14.69 3.68
#